data_b699c67b6443ffe653972b010a4a94d5
#
_entry.id   b699c67b6443ffe653972b010a4a94d5
#
_cell.length_a   1.000
_cell.length_b   1.000
_cell.length_c   1.000
_cell.angle_alpha   90.00
_cell.angle_beta   90.00
_cell.angle_gamma   90.00
#
_symmetry.space_group_name_H-M   'P 1'
#
loop_
_entity.id
_entity.type
_entity.pdbx_description
1 polymer ?
#
loop_
_entity_poly.entity_id
_entity_poly.type
_entity_poly.pdbx_seq_one_letter_code
_entity_poly.pdbx_strand_id
1 'polypeptide(L)'
;MRGFTSVVRLPLFLIVVFTISAAAQEQPENNQFNGLDYTLQKPAKNERYAKKKFGDHLFISGEAGLILDRSAGSLFATPGLGLRAGLTVGDWFSPVHGMRVGLNAGLHNGLAGVNPYFVGLSADYLMNITSLLHKDNPVRMFELIGVAGGEYQLLYRTGNWSHAGGFRLGMQTRFNFSPLTFFYLEPRIGIYSDGIDGIKTWMRYDWEASLMAGLGYRLLSDP
;
A
#
# COMPACT_ATOMS: atom_id res chain seq x y z
N MET A 1 -15.99 38.73 3.79
CA MET A 1 -15.91 38.11 2.44
C MET A 1 -14.49 37.65 2.21
N ARG A 2 -14.18 36.38 2.41
CA ARG A 2 -12.94 35.68 1.98
C ARG A 2 -13.33 34.22 1.81
N GLY A 3 -13.32 33.75 0.78
CA GLY A 3 -12.92 33.02 -0.37
C GLY A 3 -13.00 31.53 -0.11
N PHE A 4 -14.08 30.91 -0.59
CA PHE A 4 -14.28 29.47 -0.82
C PHE A 4 -13.32 28.99 -1.96
N THR A 5 -12.19 28.40 -1.65
CA THR A 5 -11.33 27.80 -2.72
C THR A 5 -10.47 26.61 -2.26
N SER A 6 -10.97 25.73 -1.39
CA SER A 6 -10.14 24.57 -1.01
C SER A 6 -10.76 23.16 -1.10
N VAL A 7 -11.91 23.00 -1.74
CA VAL A 7 -12.64 21.70 -1.73
C VAL A 7 -12.42 20.84 -2.99
N VAL A 8 -11.68 21.33 -4.02
CA VAL A 8 -11.68 20.68 -5.35
C VAL A 8 -10.44 19.79 -5.63
N ARG A 9 -9.46 19.65 -4.73
CA ARG A 9 -8.20 18.97 -5.08
C ARG A 9 -8.14 17.47 -4.81
N LEU A 10 -9.03 16.90 -3.99
CA LEU A 10 -9.00 15.47 -3.68
C LEU A 10 -9.51 14.55 -4.81
N PRO A 11 -10.59 14.90 -5.55
CA PRO A 11 -11.08 14.03 -6.61
C PRO A 11 -10.14 13.95 -7.82
N LEU A 12 -9.31 14.98 -8.06
CA LEU A 12 -8.40 14.99 -9.22
C LEU A 12 -7.30 13.93 -9.09
N PHE A 13 -6.81 13.66 -7.88
CA PHE A 13 -5.76 12.66 -7.64
C PHE A 13 -6.28 11.23 -7.85
N LEU A 14 -7.52 10.97 -7.44
CA LEU A 14 -8.18 9.68 -7.67
C LEU A 14 -8.45 9.43 -9.15
N ILE A 15 -8.83 10.47 -9.89
CA ILE A 15 -9.09 10.39 -11.33
C ILE A 15 -7.79 10.13 -12.11
N VAL A 16 -6.66 10.74 -11.73
CA VAL A 16 -5.37 10.53 -12.38
C VAL A 16 -4.88 9.08 -12.19
N VAL A 17 -5.07 8.48 -11.01
CA VAL A 17 -4.72 7.08 -10.78
C VAL A 17 -5.60 6.14 -11.60
N PHE A 18 -6.89 6.43 -11.76
CA PHE A 18 -7.81 5.64 -12.57
C PHE A 18 -7.54 5.77 -14.07
N THR A 19 -7.19 6.97 -14.57
CA THR A 19 -6.88 7.17 -16.00
C THR A 19 -5.57 6.53 -16.41
N ILE A 20 -4.54 6.53 -15.56
CA ILE A 20 -3.29 5.82 -15.82
C ILE A 20 -3.54 4.30 -15.86
N SER A 21 -4.41 3.78 -14.99
CA SER A 21 -4.79 2.36 -14.98
C SER A 21 -5.54 1.93 -16.24
N ALA A 22 -6.43 2.77 -16.78
CA ALA A 22 -7.17 2.47 -18.00
C ALA A 22 -6.28 2.53 -19.26
N ALA A 23 -5.39 3.52 -19.36
CA ALA A 23 -4.47 3.66 -20.49
C ALA A 23 -3.43 2.53 -20.58
N ALA A 24 -3.07 1.90 -19.45
CA ALA A 24 -2.14 0.76 -19.43
C ALA A 24 -2.78 -0.57 -19.90
N GLN A 25 -4.10 -0.62 -20.07
CA GLN A 25 -4.81 -1.84 -20.50
C GLN A 25 -4.98 -1.97 -22.02
N GLU A 26 -4.76 -0.92 -22.80
CA GLU A 26 -4.96 -0.93 -24.26
C GLU A 26 -3.71 -1.33 -25.08
N GLN A 27 -2.68 -1.92 -24.47
CA GLN A 27 -1.55 -2.40 -25.27
C GLN A 27 -1.90 -3.72 -25.97
N PRO A 28 -1.76 -3.78 -27.32
CA PRO A 28 -2.04 -5.00 -28.08
C PRO A 28 -1.06 -6.12 -27.69
N GLU A 29 -1.56 -7.34 -27.70
CA GLU A 29 -0.89 -8.61 -27.35
C GLU A 29 0.44 -8.92 -28.07
N ASN A 30 1.01 -7.99 -28.82
CA ASN A 30 2.07 -8.27 -29.79
C ASN A 30 3.35 -7.44 -29.60
N ASN A 31 3.67 -6.96 -28.40
CA ASN A 31 4.99 -6.40 -28.17
C ASN A 31 5.98 -7.52 -27.82
N GLN A 32 6.57 -8.10 -28.87
CA GLN A 32 7.87 -8.76 -28.77
C GLN A 32 8.87 -7.70 -28.30
N PHE A 33 9.23 -7.71 -27.04
CA PHE A 33 10.44 -7.05 -26.55
C PHE A 33 11.64 -7.81 -27.14
N ASN A 34 12.06 -7.42 -28.33
CA ASN A 34 13.29 -7.87 -28.96
C ASN A 34 14.48 -7.31 -28.19
N GLY A 35 15.05 -8.08 -27.27
CA GLY A 35 16.31 -7.71 -26.63
C GLY A 35 16.69 -8.45 -25.37
N LEU A 36 15.74 -9.06 -24.69
CA LEU A 36 16.03 -9.93 -23.54
C LEU A 36 15.32 -11.24 -23.78
N ASP A 37 16.10 -12.26 -24.07
CA ASP A 37 15.64 -13.62 -24.34
C ASP A 37 15.12 -14.24 -23.02
N TYR A 38 13.96 -13.72 -22.55
CA TYR A 38 13.21 -14.38 -21.50
C TYR A 38 12.48 -15.54 -22.16
N THR A 39 13.13 -16.66 -22.25
CA THR A 39 12.43 -17.94 -22.38
C THR A 39 11.63 -18.17 -21.10
N LEU A 40 10.58 -17.35 -20.93
CA LEU A 40 9.54 -17.64 -19.97
C LEU A 40 8.86 -18.91 -20.46
N GLN A 41 9.31 -20.07 -19.99
CA GLN A 41 8.54 -21.28 -20.12
C GLN A 41 7.14 -20.96 -19.61
N LYS A 42 6.19 -20.90 -20.52
CA LYS A 42 4.79 -20.64 -20.24
C LYS A 42 4.34 -21.77 -19.30
N PRO A 43 4.16 -21.55 -18.01
CA PRO A 43 3.72 -22.63 -17.13
C PRO A 43 2.37 -23.10 -17.64
N ALA A 44 2.15 -24.41 -17.63
CA ALA A 44 0.91 -25.00 -18.05
C ALA A 44 -0.26 -24.31 -17.34
N LYS A 45 -1.30 -24.00 -18.09
CA LYS A 45 -2.37 -23.01 -17.87
C LYS A 45 -3.12 -23.09 -16.51
N ASN A 46 -2.92 -24.15 -15.72
CA ASN A 46 -3.66 -24.41 -14.47
C ASN A 46 -2.78 -24.95 -13.32
N GLU A 47 -1.47 -25.13 -13.49
CA GLU A 47 -0.65 -25.79 -12.48
C GLU A 47 -0.10 -24.88 -11.39
N ARG A 48 0.00 -23.57 -11.67
CA ARG A 48 0.59 -22.59 -10.76
C ARG A 48 -0.16 -22.47 -9.42
N TYR A 49 -1.42 -22.85 -9.39
CA TYR A 49 -2.26 -22.78 -8.19
C TYR A 49 -2.96 -24.12 -7.83
N ALA A 50 -2.71 -25.22 -8.54
CA ALA A 50 -3.47 -26.47 -8.40
C ALA A 50 -3.14 -27.30 -7.14
N LYS A 51 -1.98 -27.16 -6.53
CA LYS A 51 -1.58 -27.88 -5.29
C LYS A 51 -0.71 -26.99 -4.44
N LYS A 52 -1.31 -26.15 -3.59
CA LYS A 52 -0.56 -25.17 -2.84
C LYS A 52 -0.37 -25.54 -1.40
N LYS A 53 0.88 -25.42 -0.99
CA LYS A 53 1.26 -25.28 0.40
C LYS A 53 1.39 -23.79 0.69
N PHE A 54 1.09 -23.40 1.91
CA PHE A 54 1.43 -22.07 2.43
C PHE A 54 2.93 -21.83 2.20
N GLY A 55 3.27 -20.70 1.60
CA GLY A 55 4.66 -20.34 1.34
C GLY A 55 5.13 -20.47 -0.12
N ASP A 56 4.33 -21.07 -1.02
CA ASP A 56 4.75 -21.25 -2.42
C ASP A 56 4.81 -19.93 -3.21
N HIS A 57 4.19 -18.86 -2.69
CA HIS A 57 4.15 -17.53 -3.31
C HIS A 57 4.52 -16.41 -2.34
N LEU A 58 5.46 -16.72 -1.47
CA LEU A 58 6.02 -15.74 -0.56
C LEU A 58 6.68 -14.58 -1.34
N PHE A 59 6.49 -13.39 -0.83
CA PHE A 59 7.21 -12.22 -1.27
C PHE A 59 7.67 -11.39 -0.07
N ILE A 60 8.76 -10.67 -0.26
CA ILE A 60 9.24 -9.64 0.66
C ILE A 60 9.22 -8.31 -0.07
N SER A 61 8.95 -7.23 0.63
CA SER A 61 9.08 -5.88 0.05
C SER A 61 9.53 -4.85 1.08
N GLY A 62 10.28 -3.86 0.59
CA GLY A 62 10.59 -2.64 1.31
C GLY A 62 9.80 -1.49 0.72
N GLU A 63 9.30 -0.60 1.56
CA GLU A 63 8.54 0.57 1.15
C GLU A 63 8.96 1.82 1.90
N ALA A 64 8.80 2.97 1.26
CA ALA A 64 8.95 4.28 1.89
C ALA A 64 7.93 5.25 1.29
N GLY A 65 7.55 6.27 2.06
CA GLY A 65 6.56 7.21 1.58
C GLY A 65 6.27 8.35 2.54
N LEU A 66 5.29 9.14 2.13
CA LEU A 66 4.81 10.30 2.84
C LEU A 66 3.51 9.98 3.56
N ILE A 67 3.34 10.53 4.74
CA ILE A 67 2.10 10.51 5.50
C ILE A 67 1.60 11.94 5.72
N LEU A 68 0.29 12.08 5.62
CA LEU A 68 -0.46 13.29 5.95
C LEU A 68 -1.37 12.96 7.12
N ASP A 69 -1.07 13.52 8.27
CA ASP A 69 -1.82 13.29 9.50
C ASP A 69 -2.81 14.40 9.76
N ARG A 70 -3.98 14.04 10.26
CA ARG A 70 -4.99 15.00 10.63
C ARG A 70 -5.79 14.55 11.83
N SER A 71 -5.86 15.39 12.84
CA SER A 71 -6.78 15.23 13.96
C SER A 71 -8.23 15.45 13.52
N ALA A 72 -9.12 14.56 13.93
CA ALA A 72 -10.54 14.66 13.64
C ALA A 72 -11.20 15.91 14.24
N GLY A 73 -10.63 16.47 15.31
CA GLY A 73 -11.12 17.70 15.95
C GLY A 73 -10.81 18.98 15.18
N SER A 74 -10.05 18.93 14.09
CA SER A 74 -9.59 20.11 13.36
C SER A 74 -9.70 19.94 11.84
N LEU A 75 -10.94 19.87 11.36
CA LEU A 75 -11.23 19.72 9.91
C LEU A 75 -10.60 20.80 9.01
N PHE A 76 -10.20 21.94 9.56
CA PHE A 76 -9.60 23.07 8.85
C PHE A 76 -8.12 23.31 9.16
N ALA A 77 -7.50 22.51 10.04
CA ALA A 77 -6.06 22.61 10.29
C ALA A 77 -5.25 22.12 9.09
N THR A 78 -4.07 22.70 8.92
CA THR A 78 -3.10 22.23 7.92
C THR A 78 -2.65 20.81 8.32
N PRO A 79 -2.78 19.82 7.42
CA PRO A 79 -2.30 18.47 7.73
C PRO A 79 -0.80 18.48 7.98
N GLY A 80 -0.35 17.70 8.97
CA GLY A 80 1.05 17.45 9.21
C GLY A 80 1.63 16.54 8.11
N LEU A 81 2.85 16.82 7.66
CA LEU A 81 3.57 15.97 6.71
C LEU A 81 4.62 15.14 7.45
N GLY A 82 4.43 13.84 7.45
CA GLY A 82 5.33 12.87 8.04
C GLY A 82 6.01 11.96 7.02
N LEU A 83 6.87 11.07 7.51
CA LEU A 83 7.58 10.08 6.72
C LEU A 83 7.35 8.68 7.30
N ARG A 84 7.26 7.68 6.43
CA ARG A 84 7.14 6.26 6.80
C ARG A 84 8.06 5.42 5.94
N ALA A 85 8.68 4.42 6.55
CA ALA A 85 9.35 3.33 5.87
C ALA A 85 8.91 2.01 6.49
N GLY A 86 8.95 0.92 5.72
CA GLY A 86 8.52 -0.38 6.19
C GLY A 86 9.13 -1.54 5.42
N LEU A 87 9.08 -2.70 6.07
CA LEU A 87 9.39 -3.99 5.48
C LEU A 87 8.17 -4.88 5.62
N THR A 88 7.81 -5.59 4.56
CA THR A 88 6.67 -6.50 4.57
C THR A 88 7.04 -7.87 4.05
N VAL A 89 6.37 -8.88 4.58
CA VAL A 89 6.39 -10.26 4.09
C VAL A 89 4.95 -10.66 3.83
N GLY A 90 4.69 -11.24 2.69
CA GLY A 90 3.34 -11.69 2.33
C GLY A 90 3.34 -12.96 1.51
N ASP A 91 2.16 -13.54 1.38
CA ASP A 91 1.91 -14.74 0.61
C ASP A 91 0.59 -14.62 -0.18
N TRP A 92 0.60 -15.16 -1.41
CA TRP A 92 -0.58 -15.27 -2.26
C TRP A 92 -1.11 -16.69 -2.21
N PHE A 93 -2.17 -16.93 -1.49
CA PHE A 93 -2.82 -18.25 -1.41
C PHE A 93 -3.81 -18.54 -2.55
N SER A 94 -4.05 -17.57 -3.42
CA SER A 94 -4.72 -17.74 -4.72
C SER A 94 -4.30 -16.61 -5.66
N PRO A 95 -4.64 -16.68 -6.97
CA PRO A 95 -4.37 -15.57 -7.90
C PRO A 95 -4.99 -14.24 -7.50
N VAL A 96 -6.07 -14.30 -6.70
CA VAL A 96 -6.86 -13.13 -6.30
C VAL A 96 -6.59 -12.72 -4.86
N HIS A 97 -6.30 -13.68 -3.96
CA HIS A 97 -6.28 -13.45 -2.53
C HIS A 97 -4.89 -13.67 -1.93
N GLY A 98 -4.43 -12.72 -1.16
CA GLY A 98 -3.17 -12.78 -0.43
C GLY A 98 -3.27 -12.07 0.92
N MET A 99 -2.22 -12.22 1.70
CA MET A 99 -2.03 -11.51 2.97
C MET A 99 -0.59 -11.01 3.06
N ARG A 100 -0.37 -9.95 3.81
CA ARG A 100 0.96 -9.50 4.20
C ARG A 100 0.97 -9.02 5.65
N VAL A 101 2.11 -9.19 6.29
CA VAL A 101 2.44 -8.57 7.58
C VAL A 101 3.60 -7.61 7.38
N GLY A 102 3.64 -6.53 8.13
CA GLY A 102 4.67 -5.51 7.97
C GLY A 102 5.14 -4.93 9.28
N LEU A 103 6.41 -4.55 9.30
CA LEU A 103 7.03 -3.72 10.32
C LEU A 103 7.25 -2.33 9.71
N ASN A 104 6.71 -1.32 10.35
CA ASN A 104 6.77 0.06 9.88
C ASN A 104 7.46 0.94 10.93
N ALA A 105 8.16 1.95 10.47
CA ALA A 105 8.71 2.99 11.33
C ALA A 105 8.63 4.35 10.61
N GLY A 106 8.55 5.42 11.38
CA GLY A 106 8.46 6.74 10.79
C GLY A 106 8.33 7.86 11.81
N LEU A 107 7.92 9.00 11.31
CA LEU A 107 7.62 10.17 12.11
C LEU A 107 6.33 10.81 11.62
N HIS A 108 5.48 11.16 12.56
CA HIS A 108 4.33 12.01 12.32
C HIS A 108 4.72 13.47 12.53
N ASN A 109 4.14 14.37 11.78
CA ASN A 109 4.36 15.80 12.01
C ASN A 109 3.23 16.32 12.91
N GLY A 110 3.47 16.29 14.21
CA GLY A 110 2.49 16.77 15.20
C GLY A 110 2.24 18.27 15.08
N LEU A 111 0.96 18.66 15.06
CA LEU A 111 0.50 20.07 15.04
C LEU A 111 1.03 20.90 16.21
N ALA A 112 1.50 20.25 17.28
CA ALA A 112 2.06 20.88 18.49
C ALA A 112 3.57 21.16 18.41
N GLY A 113 4.20 21.03 17.23
CA GLY A 113 5.64 21.28 17.07
C GLY A 113 6.54 20.18 17.61
N VAL A 114 5.99 19.06 18.06
CA VAL A 114 6.70 17.89 18.55
C VAL A 114 6.38 16.71 17.62
N ASN A 115 7.40 16.23 16.91
CA ASN A 115 7.25 15.14 15.95
C ASN A 115 7.35 13.79 16.69
N PRO A 116 6.26 13.03 16.88
CA PRO A 116 6.35 11.70 17.43
C PRO A 116 6.99 10.75 16.42
N TYR A 117 7.97 9.98 16.89
CA TYR A 117 8.45 8.80 16.18
C TYR A 117 7.49 7.64 16.45
N PHE A 118 7.34 6.76 15.48
CA PHE A 118 6.57 5.55 15.70
C PHE A 118 7.26 4.31 15.15
N VAL A 119 6.93 3.18 15.75
CA VAL A 119 7.18 1.85 15.22
C VAL A 119 5.85 1.11 15.26
N GLY A 120 5.50 0.42 14.19
CA GLY A 120 4.21 -0.24 14.06
C GLY A 120 4.29 -1.60 13.42
N LEU A 121 3.34 -2.45 13.79
CA LEU A 121 3.06 -3.74 13.17
C LEU A 121 1.77 -3.63 12.38
N SER A 122 1.74 -4.18 11.17
CA SER A 122 0.57 -4.20 10.32
C SER A 122 0.26 -5.59 9.80
N ALA A 123 -1.02 -5.83 9.54
CA ALA A 123 -1.50 -7.01 8.84
C ALA A 123 -2.56 -6.58 7.81
N ASP A 124 -2.34 -6.92 6.54
CA ASP A 124 -3.19 -6.53 5.43
C ASP A 124 -3.67 -7.77 4.67
N TYR A 125 -4.90 -7.72 4.25
CA TYR A 125 -5.48 -8.56 3.22
C TYR A 125 -5.28 -7.89 1.87
N LEU A 126 -4.90 -8.69 0.87
CA LEU A 126 -4.63 -8.26 -0.50
C LEU A 126 -5.64 -8.91 -1.45
N MET A 127 -6.28 -8.11 -2.29
CA MET A 127 -7.19 -8.59 -3.32
C MET A 127 -6.71 -8.11 -4.69
N ASN A 128 -6.22 -9.01 -5.52
CA ASN A 128 -5.81 -8.69 -6.89
C ASN A 128 -7.04 -8.49 -7.77
N ILE A 129 -7.44 -7.23 -7.94
CA ILE A 129 -8.60 -6.81 -8.72
C ILE A 129 -8.41 -7.17 -10.19
N THR A 130 -7.18 -7.03 -10.69
CA THR A 130 -6.87 -7.34 -12.09
C THR A 130 -7.06 -8.84 -12.37
N SER A 131 -6.64 -9.72 -11.46
CA SER A 131 -6.87 -11.17 -11.60
C SER A 131 -8.31 -11.58 -11.37
N LEU A 132 -9.06 -10.82 -10.57
CA LEU A 132 -10.49 -11.04 -10.35
C LEU A 132 -11.31 -10.75 -11.61
N LEU A 133 -11.00 -9.64 -12.32
CA LEU A 133 -11.75 -9.18 -13.49
C LEU A 133 -11.31 -9.85 -14.79
N HIS A 134 -10.05 -10.24 -14.88
CA HIS A 134 -9.46 -10.82 -16.08
C HIS A 134 -8.89 -12.20 -15.73
N LYS A 135 -8.95 -13.10 -16.72
CA LYS A 135 -8.39 -14.44 -16.59
C LYS A 135 -6.91 -14.37 -16.18
N ASP A 136 -6.52 -15.20 -15.22
CA ASP A 136 -5.14 -15.23 -14.72
C ASP A 136 -4.11 -15.28 -15.85
N ASN A 137 -3.26 -14.26 -15.91
CA ASN A 137 -2.16 -14.15 -16.85
C ASN A 137 -0.85 -13.99 -16.08
N PRO A 138 0.01 -15.04 -16.05
CA PRO A 138 1.23 -15.03 -15.26
C PRO A 138 2.30 -14.02 -15.73
N VAL A 139 2.16 -13.46 -16.93
CA VAL A 139 3.12 -12.54 -17.56
C VAL A 139 2.63 -11.09 -17.49
N ARG A 140 1.72 -10.79 -16.59
CA ARG A 140 1.12 -9.46 -16.53
C ARG A 140 2.11 -8.43 -15.98
N MET A 141 2.38 -7.39 -16.78
CA MET A 141 3.27 -6.28 -16.39
C MET A 141 2.64 -5.39 -15.32
N PHE A 142 1.32 -5.23 -15.35
CA PHE A 142 0.57 -4.34 -14.48
C PHE A 142 -0.51 -5.08 -13.69
N GLU A 143 -0.62 -4.80 -12.39
CA GLU A 143 -1.65 -5.34 -11.52
C GLU A 143 -2.20 -4.25 -10.59
N LEU A 144 -3.51 -4.25 -10.42
CA LEU A 144 -4.22 -3.43 -9.44
C LEU A 144 -4.67 -4.31 -8.28
N ILE A 145 -4.27 -3.94 -7.06
CA ILE A 145 -4.49 -4.73 -5.86
C ILE A 145 -5.17 -3.85 -4.81
N GLY A 146 -6.36 -4.24 -4.37
CA GLY A 146 -7.00 -3.67 -3.20
C GLY A 146 -6.31 -4.15 -1.93
N VAL A 147 -6.14 -3.25 -0.98
CA VAL A 147 -5.50 -3.50 0.32
C VAL A 147 -6.43 -3.08 1.44
N ALA A 148 -6.65 -3.97 2.41
CA ALA A 148 -7.43 -3.67 3.61
C ALA A 148 -6.77 -4.32 4.81
N GLY A 149 -6.52 -3.56 5.88
CA GLY A 149 -5.82 -4.12 7.01
C GLY A 149 -5.84 -3.28 8.26
N GLY A 150 -5.21 -3.82 9.29
CA GLY A 150 -5.01 -3.17 10.57
C GLY A 150 -3.55 -2.85 10.84
N GLU A 151 -3.34 -1.85 11.66
CA GLU A 151 -2.02 -1.45 12.12
C GLU A 151 -2.08 -1.07 13.60
N TYR A 152 -1.03 -1.46 14.32
CA TYR A 152 -0.80 -1.05 15.70
C TYR A 152 0.52 -0.32 15.77
N GLN A 153 0.52 0.90 16.32
CA GLN A 153 1.68 1.77 16.42
C GLN A 153 2.02 2.05 17.88
N LEU A 154 3.31 1.99 18.19
CA LEU A 154 3.91 2.53 19.39
C LEU A 154 4.55 3.87 19.04
N LEU A 155 4.10 4.93 19.71
CA LEU A 155 4.53 6.30 19.46
C LEU A 155 5.40 6.77 20.62
N TYR A 156 6.52 7.41 20.29
CA TYR A 156 7.41 8.03 21.27
C TYR A 156 7.42 9.53 21.06
N ARG A 157 7.09 10.28 22.12
CA ARG A 157 7.06 11.73 22.14
C ARG A 157 7.66 12.25 23.44
N THR A 158 8.76 13.03 23.36
CA THR A 158 9.34 13.78 24.48
C THR A 158 9.39 13.02 25.80
N GLY A 159 9.91 11.77 25.76
CA GLY A 159 10.03 10.92 26.96
C GLY A 159 8.78 10.09 27.30
N ASN A 160 7.67 10.26 26.60
CA ASN A 160 6.44 9.52 26.85
C ASN A 160 6.12 8.55 25.72
N TRP A 161 5.68 7.36 26.07
CA TRP A 161 5.15 6.36 25.14
C TRP A 161 3.63 6.42 25.09
N SER A 162 3.09 6.32 23.89
CA SER A 162 1.67 6.12 23.66
C SER A 162 1.49 5.04 22.60
N HIS A 163 0.27 4.62 22.36
CA HIS A 163 -0.05 3.62 21.37
C HIS A 163 -1.33 4.01 20.63
N ALA A 164 -1.40 3.61 19.36
CA ALA A 164 -2.59 3.78 18.53
C ALA A 164 -2.83 2.50 17.74
N GLY A 165 -4.09 2.10 17.66
CA GLY A 165 -4.53 1.04 16.78
C GLY A 165 -5.44 1.62 15.71
N GLY A 166 -5.36 1.12 14.48
CA GLY A 166 -6.15 1.64 13.40
C GLY A 166 -6.45 0.62 12.32
N PHE A 167 -7.37 1.02 11.46
CA PHE A 167 -7.73 0.31 10.25
C PHE A 167 -7.35 1.16 9.04
N ARG A 168 -6.85 0.51 7.98
CA ARG A 168 -6.43 1.19 6.77
C ARG A 168 -6.96 0.49 5.52
N LEU A 169 -7.20 1.30 4.51
CA LEU A 169 -7.56 0.89 3.16
C LEU A 169 -6.57 1.50 2.17
N GLY A 170 -6.23 0.76 1.15
CA GLY A 170 -5.31 1.22 0.12
C GLY A 170 -5.59 0.57 -1.23
N MET A 171 -4.94 1.11 -2.24
CA MET A 171 -4.95 0.56 -3.58
C MET A 171 -3.53 0.52 -4.12
N GLN A 172 -3.00 -0.66 -4.30
CA GLN A 172 -1.65 -0.87 -4.80
C GLN A 172 -1.66 -1.02 -6.31
N THR A 173 -0.96 -0.13 -6.99
CA THR A 173 -0.62 -0.26 -8.41
C THR A 173 0.75 -0.91 -8.51
N ARG A 174 0.81 -2.15 -9.01
CA ARG A 174 2.04 -2.95 -9.08
C ARG A 174 2.52 -3.08 -10.52
N PHE A 175 3.82 -2.86 -10.71
CA PHE A 175 4.53 -3.05 -11.97
C PHE A 175 5.52 -4.21 -11.82
N ASN A 176 5.33 -5.26 -12.58
CA ASN A 176 6.19 -6.45 -12.57
C ASN A 176 7.29 -6.28 -13.63
N PHE A 177 8.54 -6.06 -13.20
CA PHE A 177 9.68 -5.93 -14.11
C PHE A 177 10.24 -7.30 -14.51
N SER A 178 10.07 -8.28 -13.64
CA SER A 178 10.47 -9.66 -13.89
C SER A 178 9.52 -10.61 -13.16
N PRO A 179 9.61 -11.92 -13.38
CA PRO A 179 8.87 -12.90 -12.58
C PRO A 179 9.14 -12.78 -11.07
N LEU A 180 10.32 -12.28 -10.69
CA LEU A 180 10.78 -12.20 -9.31
C LEU A 180 10.60 -10.81 -8.69
N THR A 181 10.71 -9.73 -9.48
CA THR A 181 10.81 -8.37 -8.96
C THR A 181 9.64 -7.51 -9.40
N PHE A 182 9.16 -6.70 -8.50
CA PHE A 182 8.09 -5.75 -8.76
C PHE A 182 8.33 -4.43 -8.01
N PHE A 183 7.82 -3.36 -8.59
CA PHE A 183 7.67 -2.04 -7.98
C PHE A 183 6.19 -1.79 -7.72
N TYR A 184 5.86 -0.98 -6.73
CA TYR A 184 4.48 -0.54 -6.53
C TYR A 184 4.38 0.87 -5.98
N LEU A 185 3.23 1.48 -6.27
CA LEU A 185 2.74 2.69 -5.63
C LEU A 185 1.43 2.34 -4.92
N GLU A 186 1.27 2.81 -3.70
CA GLU A 186 0.12 2.50 -2.86
C GLU A 186 -0.34 3.73 -2.08
N PRO A 187 -1.34 4.48 -2.60
CA PRO A 187 -2.11 5.40 -1.79
C PRO A 187 -2.92 4.63 -0.74
N ARG A 188 -2.90 5.14 0.49
CA ARG A 188 -3.62 4.58 1.65
C ARG A 188 -4.38 5.67 2.39
N ILE A 189 -5.50 5.29 2.98
CA ILE A 189 -6.21 6.07 3.99
C ILE A 189 -6.39 5.21 5.23
N GLY A 190 -6.27 5.79 6.40
CA GLY A 190 -6.43 5.11 7.67
C GLY A 190 -7.19 5.93 8.69
N ILE A 191 -7.83 5.21 9.61
CA ILE A 191 -8.47 5.76 10.80
C ILE A 191 -7.85 5.04 11.98
N TYR A 192 -7.33 5.84 12.91
CA TYR A 192 -6.63 5.34 14.08
C TYR A 192 -7.29 5.85 15.37
N SER A 193 -7.07 5.17 16.47
CA SER A 193 -7.47 5.68 17.79
C SER A 193 -6.75 7.00 18.09
N ASP A 194 -7.41 7.88 18.83
CA ASP A 194 -6.91 9.18 19.28
C ASP A 194 -5.52 9.07 19.92
N GLY A 195 -4.58 9.81 19.39
CA GLY A 195 -3.21 9.84 19.94
C GLY A 195 -2.08 9.83 18.92
N ILE A 196 -2.35 9.70 17.60
CA ILE A 196 -1.30 9.77 16.56
C ILE A 196 -0.65 11.16 16.55
N ASP A 197 -1.44 12.22 16.61
CA ASP A 197 -0.95 13.60 16.67
C ASP A 197 -0.67 14.07 18.09
N GLY A 198 -1.05 13.27 19.11
CA GLY A 198 -0.89 13.54 20.54
C GLY A 198 -1.81 14.60 21.10
N ILE A 199 -2.84 14.99 20.39
CA ILE A 199 -3.88 15.90 20.85
C ILE A 199 -5.12 15.05 21.12
N LYS A 200 -5.49 14.92 22.39
CA LYS A 200 -6.75 14.26 22.75
C LYS A 200 -7.91 15.19 22.47
N THR A 201 -8.74 14.81 21.51
CA THR A 201 -9.94 15.56 21.14
C THR A 201 -11.20 14.83 21.63
N TRP A 202 -12.36 15.50 21.54
CA TRP A 202 -13.66 14.87 21.83
C TRP A 202 -14.03 13.76 20.81
N MET A 203 -13.48 13.79 19.58
CA MET A 203 -13.49 12.70 18.60
C MET A 203 -12.32 11.78 18.86
N ARG A 204 -12.60 10.52 19.21
CA ARG A 204 -11.63 9.52 19.65
C ARG A 204 -10.88 8.84 18.50
N TYR A 205 -10.68 9.50 17.37
CA TYR A 205 -9.97 8.95 16.21
C TYR A 205 -9.29 10.04 15.39
N ASP A 206 -8.19 9.65 14.79
CA ASP A 206 -7.37 10.46 13.91
C ASP A 206 -7.37 9.89 12.49
N TRP A 207 -7.11 10.74 11.51
CA TRP A 207 -7.02 10.37 10.11
C TRP A 207 -5.58 10.38 9.64
N GLU A 208 -5.23 9.41 8.83
CA GLU A 208 -3.97 9.36 8.11
C GLU A 208 -4.25 9.11 6.62
N ALA A 209 -3.63 9.91 5.75
CA ALA A 209 -3.51 9.60 4.34
C ALA A 209 -2.04 9.39 4.02
N SER A 210 -1.69 8.38 3.23
CA SER A 210 -0.30 8.11 2.88
C SER A 210 -0.14 7.71 1.42
N LEU A 211 1.04 8.00 0.88
CA LEU A 211 1.46 7.53 -0.44
C LEU A 211 2.78 6.79 -0.27
N MET A 212 2.75 5.49 -0.49
CA MET A 212 3.90 4.62 -0.36
C MET A 212 4.42 4.19 -1.72
N ALA A 213 5.75 4.14 -1.87
CA ALA A 213 6.43 3.51 -2.99
C ALA A 213 7.25 2.33 -2.46
N GLY A 214 7.22 1.19 -3.14
CA GLY A 214 7.92 0.01 -2.66
C GLY A 214 8.48 -0.84 -3.77
N LEU A 215 9.51 -1.60 -3.41
CA LEU A 215 10.14 -2.63 -4.23
C LEU A 215 9.96 -3.98 -3.54
N GLY A 216 9.61 -5.00 -4.30
CA GLY A 216 9.41 -6.33 -3.77
C GLY A 216 10.08 -7.42 -4.60
N TYR A 217 10.34 -8.52 -3.91
CA TYR A 217 10.94 -9.73 -4.47
C TYR A 217 10.08 -10.93 -4.10
N ARG A 218 9.76 -11.77 -5.10
CA ARG A 218 9.06 -13.04 -4.91
C ARG A 218 10.06 -14.14 -4.65
N LEU A 219 9.85 -14.83 -3.52
CA LEU A 219 10.60 -16.04 -3.21
C LEU A 219 9.92 -17.18 -3.97
N LEU A 220 10.55 -17.65 -5.04
CA LEU A 220 10.04 -18.84 -5.72
C LEU A 220 10.43 -20.05 -4.86
N SER A 221 9.44 -20.85 -4.47
CA SER A 221 9.76 -22.21 -4.05
C SER A 221 10.20 -22.97 -5.31
N ASP A 222 11.38 -23.59 -5.27
CA ASP A 222 11.78 -24.52 -6.32
C ASP A 222 10.71 -25.61 -6.48
N PRO A 223 10.43 -26.04 -7.72
CA PRO A 223 9.43 -27.06 -8.02
C PRO A 223 9.77 -28.42 -7.40
#